data_15909b775393e74dc529fe8f94310eaf
#
_entry.id   15909b775393e74dc529fe8f94310eaf
#
_cell.length_a   1.000
_cell.length_b   1.000
_cell.length_c   1.000
_cell.angle_alpha   90.00
_cell.angle_beta   90.00
_cell.angle_gamma   90.00
#
_symmetry.space_group_name_H-M   'P 1'
#
loop_
_entity.id
_entity.type
_entity.pdbx_description
1 polymer ?
#
loop_
_entity_poly.entity_id
_entity_poly.type
_entity_poly.pdbx_seq_one_letter_code
_entity_poly.pdbx_strand_id
1 'polypeptide(L)'
;VTIKTTNEGDIDLDDLKDKVSEKVCVLMLTLPSTLGLFEPNILEITKVIHDNGGLVYADGANLNALLGVTKFGDLGIDICHSNLHKTFSTPHGGGGPGSGPVMVAKYLENFLPYPHVKKEGNEYKQYKPENTVGRLNGFFGSFGILVRAYAYIRSLGKAGLKEISESAIINANYIQEKLKNDYKLTSSRYCMHETVLSASQQKEDGVKAIDIAKKLLDEGFHAPTMYFPLIVDEALMIEPTESESKETIDKFIDTMIMISELSKSNPKEIIDAPVNLP
;
A
#
# COMPACT_ATOMS: atom_id res chain seq x y z
N VAL A 1 -12.03 4.38 -17.82
CA VAL A 1 -13.05 3.37 -17.48
C VAL A 1 -12.62 2.71 -16.17
N THR A 2 -13.54 2.50 -15.25
CA THR A 2 -13.29 1.81 -13.98
C THR A 2 -13.79 0.37 -14.08
N ILE A 3 -12.99 -0.59 -13.61
CA ILE A 3 -13.39 -1.99 -13.47
C ILE A 3 -14.01 -2.17 -12.09
N LYS A 4 -15.09 -2.94 -12.01
CA LYS A 4 -15.75 -3.27 -10.75
C LYS A 4 -14.88 -4.19 -9.89
N THR A 5 -15.15 -4.18 -8.60
CA THR A 5 -14.64 -5.17 -7.66
C THR A 5 -15.75 -6.12 -7.24
N THR A 6 -15.37 -7.35 -6.94
CA THR A 6 -16.27 -8.34 -6.34
C THR A 6 -16.57 -7.98 -4.88
N ASN A 7 -17.51 -8.68 -4.26
CA ASN A 7 -17.81 -8.51 -2.83
C ASN A 7 -16.62 -8.89 -1.92
N GLU A 8 -15.68 -9.70 -2.43
CA GLU A 8 -14.46 -10.10 -1.70
C GLU A 8 -13.31 -9.09 -1.92
N GLY A 9 -13.52 -8.05 -2.74
CA GLY A 9 -12.54 -7.00 -3.00
C GLY A 9 -11.55 -7.29 -4.14
N ASP A 10 -11.75 -8.37 -4.89
CA ASP A 10 -10.95 -8.71 -6.06
C ASP A 10 -11.46 -7.99 -7.31
N ILE A 11 -10.66 -7.94 -8.37
CA ILE A 11 -11.08 -7.41 -9.66
C ILE A 11 -12.15 -8.35 -10.27
N ASP A 12 -13.27 -7.78 -10.69
CA ASP A 12 -14.31 -8.50 -11.40
C ASP A 12 -13.83 -8.83 -12.83
N LEU A 13 -13.49 -10.10 -13.05
CA LEU A 13 -12.94 -10.57 -14.33
C LEU A 13 -13.94 -10.49 -15.47
N ASP A 14 -15.23 -10.66 -15.21
CA ASP A 14 -16.27 -10.56 -16.25
C ASP A 14 -16.43 -9.11 -16.68
N ASP A 15 -16.51 -8.18 -15.72
CA ASP A 15 -16.55 -6.75 -16.00
C ASP A 15 -15.27 -6.27 -16.70
N LEU A 16 -14.09 -6.84 -16.36
CA LEU A 16 -12.84 -6.56 -17.04
C LEU A 16 -12.92 -7.01 -18.51
N LYS A 17 -13.30 -8.27 -18.77
CA LYS A 17 -13.39 -8.85 -20.12
C LYS A 17 -14.39 -8.12 -21.00
N ASP A 18 -15.50 -7.67 -20.43
CA ASP A 18 -16.53 -6.90 -21.14
C ASP A 18 -16.04 -5.50 -21.55
N LYS A 19 -15.13 -4.89 -20.78
CA LYS A 19 -14.65 -3.52 -21.01
C LYS A 19 -13.36 -3.43 -21.79
N VAL A 20 -12.58 -4.50 -21.83
CA VAL A 20 -11.31 -4.53 -22.53
C VAL A 20 -11.53 -4.61 -24.03
N SER A 21 -10.76 -3.85 -24.80
CA SER A 21 -10.73 -3.87 -26.25
C SER A 21 -9.36 -3.39 -26.74
N GLU A 22 -9.10 -3.48 -28.04
CA GLU A 22 -7.89 -2.95 -28.71
C GLU A 22 -7.64 -1.44 -28.48
N LYS A 23 -8.62 -0.71 -27.91
CA LYS A 23 -8.50 0.72 -27.57
C LYS A 23 -7.93 0.95 -26.16
N VAL A 24 -7.78 -0.10 -25.37
CA VAL A 24 -7.23 -0.01 -24.02
C VAL A 24 -5.71 0.08 -24.09
N CYS A 25 -5.15 1.22 -23.72
CA CYS A 25 -3.70 1.42 -23.69
C CYS A 25 -3.05 0.82 -22.43
N VAL A 26 -3.73 0.93 -21.29
CA VAL A 26 -3.15 0.53 -19.98
C VAL A 26 -4.24 0.22 -18.97
N LEU A 27 -4.02 -0.84 -18.19
CA LEU A 27 -4.70 -1.09 -16.94
C LEU A 27 -3.78 -0.59 -15.80
N MET A 28 -4.30 0.24 -14.91
CA MET A 28 -3.61 0.65 -13.68
C MET A 28 -4.27 -0.02 -12.48
N LEU A 29 -3.47 -0.64 -11.62
CA LEU A 29 -3.93 -1.27 -10.39
C LEU A 29 -2.91 -1.07 -9.26
N THR A 30 -3.35 -1.16 -8.01
CA THR A 30 -2.49 -1.20 -6.83
C THR A 30 -2.34 -2.65 -6.38
N LEU A 31 -1.12 -3.12 -6.12
CA LEU A 31 -0.86 -4.51 -5.74
C LEU A 31 0.18 -4.58 -4.59
N PRO A 32 -0.21 -5.13 -3.40
CA PRO A 32 -1.58 -5.45 -2.97
C PRO A 32 -2.55 -4.26 -3.06
N SER A 33 -3.86 -4.54 -3.08
CA SER A 33 -4.88 -3.49 -3.16
C SER A 33 -4.95 -2.67 -1.87
N THR A 34 -5.64 -1.54 -1.90
CA THR A 34 -5.89 -0.68 -0.72
C THR A 34 -6.87 -1.28 0.30
N LEU A 35 -7.39 -2.47 0.05
CA LEU A 35 -8.05 -3.30 1.05
C LEU A 35 -7.09 -4.21 1.82
N GLY A 36 -5.78 -4.12 1.52
CA GLY A 36 -4.78 -5.02 2.07
C GLY A 36 -4.81 -6.41 1.44
N LEU A 37 -5.38 -6.59 0.24
CA LEU A 37 -5.58 -7.90 -0.36
C LEU A 37 -4.69 -8.09 -1.60
N PHE A 38 -4.11 -9.28 -1.73
CA PHE A 38 -3.42 -9.67 -2.96
C PHE A 38 -4.44 -10.15 -3.98
N GLU A 39 -4.32 -9.70 -5.24
CA GLU A 39 -5.19 -10.11 -6.34
C GLU A 39 -4.85 -11.54 -6.81
N PRO A 40 -5.71 -12.54 -6.55
CA PRO A 40 -5.41 -13.93 -6.86
C PRO A 40 -5.39 -14.20 -8.38
N ASN A 41 -6.12 -13.41 -9.15
CA ASN A 41 -6.29 -13.59 -10.59
C ASN A 41 -5.32 -12.73 -11.41
N ILE A 42 -4.27 -12.17 -10.78
CA ILE A 42 -3.37 -11.21 -11.42
C ILE A 42 -2.81 -11.71 -12.77
N LEU A 43 -2.46 -12.99 -12.87
CA LEU A 43 -1.92 -13.56 -14.11
C LEU A 43 -2.96 -13.62 -15.23
N GLU A 44 -4.23 -13.89 -14.90
CA GLU A 44 -5.31 -13.85 -15.91
C GLU A 44 -5.62 -12.41 -16.30
N ILE A 45 -5.66 -11.49 -15.36
CA ILE A 45 -5.88 -10.06 -15.59
C ILE A 45 -4.82 -9.49 -16.55
N THR A 46 -3.55 -9.71 -16.26
CA THR A 46 -2.45 -9.22 -17.10
C THR A 46 -2.49 -9.84 -18.48
N LYS A 47 -2.81 -11.15 -18.57
CA LYS A 47 -2.99 -11.82 -19.86
C LYS A 47 -4.11 -11.21 -20.70
N VAL A 48 -5.28 -10.95 -20.10
CA VAL A 48 -6.42 -10.33 -20.82
C VAL A 48 -6.04 -8.96 -21.38
N ILE A 49 -5.31 -8.15 -20.64
CA ILE A 49 -4.84 -6.85 -21.10
C ILE A 49 -3.85 -6.99 -22.26
N HIS A 50 -2.86 -7.87 -22.13
CA HIS A 50 -1.83 -8.09 -23.14
C HIS A 50 -2.39 -8.68 -24.44
N ASP A 51 -3.34 -9.62 -24.34
CA ASP A 51 -4.00 -10.21 -25.52
C ASP A 51 -4.75 -9.14 -26.35
N ASN A 52 -5.10 -8.00 -25.76
CA ASN A 52 -5.73 -6.86 -26.41
C ASN A 52 -4.75 -5.71 -26.73
N GLY A 53 -3.43 -5.93 -26.58
CA GLY A 53 -2.39 -4.96 -26.90
C GLY A 53 -2.16 -3.86 -25.88
N GLY A 54 -2.81 -3.92 -24.73
CA GLY A 54 -2.63 -2.99 -23.61
C GLY A 54 -1.42 -3.33 -22.74
N LEU A 55 -1.05 -2.41 -21.85
CA LEU A 55 -0.01 -2.57 -20.84
C LEU A 55 -0.62 -2.64 -19.44
N VAL A 56 0.14 -3.17 -18.49
CA VAL A 56 -0.26 -3.19 -17.06
C VAL A 56 0.70 -2.36 -16.23
N TYR A 57 0.13 -1.38 -15.53
CA TYR A 57 0.84 -0.52 -14.58
C TYR A 57 0.46 -0.89 -13.15
N ALA A 58 1.44 -1.27 -12.34
CA ALA A 58 1.24 -1.49 -10.92
C ALA A 58 1.69 -0.27 -10.10
N ASP A 59 0.78 0.26 -9.31
CA ASP A 59 1.12 1.13 -8.20
C ASP A 59 1.76 0.30 -7.09
N GLY A 60 3.05 0.52 -6.88
CA GLY A 60 3.85 -0.17 -5.88
C GLY A 60 3.85 0.53 -4.51
N ALA A 61 2.81 1.29 -4.18
CA ALA A 61 2.69 1.92 -2.86
C ALA A 61 2.76 0.89 -1.71
N ASN A 62 2.25 -0.31 -1.96
CA ASN A 62 2.17 -1.41 -0.99
C ASN A 62 3.25 -2.50 -1.23
N LEU A 63 4.35 -2.15 -1.90
CA LEU A 63 5.44 -3.07 -2.23
C LEU A 63 6.12 -3.69 -0.99
N ASN A 64 6.06 -3.05 0.16
CA ASN A 64 6.58 -3.57 1.43
C ASN A 64 6.00 -4.93 1.83
N ALA A 65 4.81 -5.27 1.35
CA ALA A 65 4.21 -6.60 1.55
C ALA A 65 4.79 -7.69 0.63
N LEU A 66 5.61 -7.35 -0.37
CA LEU A 66 6.02 -8.26 -1.44
C LEU A 66 7.54 -8.44 -1.56
N LEU A 67 8.33 -7.70 -0.78
CA LEU A 67 9.80 -7.71 -0.88
C LEU A 67 10.37 -9.11 -0.65
N GLY A 68 11.21 -9.53 -1.59
CA GLY A 68 11.86 -10.84 -1.51
C GLY A 68 10.94 -12.05 -1.75
N VAL A 69 9.64 -11.83 -1.98
CA VAL A 69 8.64 -12.88 -2.21
C VAL A 69 8.17 -12.89 -3.67
N THR A 70 7.82 -11.72 -4.20
CA THR A 70 7.23 -11.60 -5.55
C THR A 70 7.99 -10.57 -6.38
N LYS A 71 8.06 -10.83 -7.69
CA LYS A 71 8.57 -9.87 -8.67
C LYS A 71 7.43 -9.46 -9.59
N PHE A 72 7.21 -8.19 -9.77
CA PHE A 72 6.15 -7.67 -10.64
C PHE A 72 6.26 -8.16 -12.08
N GLY A 73 7.48 -8.29 -12.62
CA GLY A 73 7.67 -8.84 -13.96
C GLY A 73 7.19 -10.28 -14.14
N ASP A 74 7.29 -11.12 -13.08
CA ASP A 74 6.79 -12.50 -13.12
C ASP A 74 5.24 -12.56 -13.09
N LEU A 75 4.60 -11.45 -12.72
CA LEU A 75 3.14 -11.27 -12.70
C LEU A 75 2.60 -10.64 -13.99
N GLY A 76 3.45 -10.35 -14.98
CA GLY A 76 3.05 -9.69 -16.21
C GLY A 76 2.87 -8.17 -16.07
N ILE A 77 3.46 -7.54 -15.06
CA ILE A 77 3.45 -6.08 -14.89
C ILE A 77 4.53 -5.47 -15.78
N ASP A 78 4.14 -4.50 -16.60
CA ASP A 78 5.02 -3.84 -17.57
C ASP A 78 5.69 -2.60 -16.99
N ILE A 79 4.96 -1.86 -16.15
CA ILE A 79 5.41 -0.63 -15.52
C ILE A 79 5.02 -0.67 -14.05
N CYS A 80 5.93 -0.27 -13.18
CA CYS A 80 5.59 -0.04 -11.78
C CYS A 80 6.41 1.10 -11.21
N HIS A 81 5.87 1.76 -10.20
CA HIS A 81 6.65 2.64 -9.34
C HIS A 81 6.69 2.09 -7.91
N SER A 82 7.70 2.48 -7.16
CA SER A 82 7.75 2.23 -5.73
C SER A 82 7.89 3.55 -4.98
N ASN A 83 7.20 3.65 -3.84
CA ASN A 83 7.35 4.79 -2.95
C ASN A 83 8.49 4.50 -1.95
N LEU A 84 9.63 5.18 -2.11
CA LEU A 84 10.78 4.97 -1.21
C LEU A 84 10.44 5.34 0.23
N HIS A 85 9.57 6.32 0.43
CA HIS A 85 9.08 6.78 1.74
C HIS A 85 8.03 5.86 2.39
N LYS A 86 7.64 4.77 1.73
CA LYS A 86 6.80 3.70 2.29
C LYS A 86 7.64 2.44 2.48
N THR A 87 8.05 1.82 1.39
CA THR A 87 8.72 0.51 1.38
C THR A 87 10.15 0.56 1.94
N PHE A 88 10.90 1.67 1.77
CA PHE A 88 12.33 1.74 2.08
C PHE A 88 12.68 2.78 3.14
N SER A 89 11.74 3.12 4.00
CA SER A 89 11.95 3.93 5.21
C SER A 89 12.64 5.27 4.97
N THR A 90 12.35 5.93 3.85
CA THR A 90 12.87 7.28 3.60
C THR A 90 11.89 8.35 4.05
N PRO A 91 12.33 9.60 4.33
CA PRO A 91 11.41 10.66 4.72
C PRO A 91 10.50 11.07 3.55
N HIS A 92 9.25 11.43 3.89
CA HIS A 92 8.25 12.01 3.00
C HIS A 92 8.11 13.52 3.19
N GLY A 93 8.36 14.03 4.40
CA GLY A 93 8.35 15.43 4.76
C GLY A 93 6.99 16.12 4.59
N GLY A 94 5.89 15.40 4.83
CA GLY A 94 4.54 15.96 4.65
C GLY A 94 4.22 16.34 3.21
N GLY A 95 4.76 15.60 2.23
CA GLY A 95 4.63 15.89 0.80
C GLY A 95 5.86 16.57 0.19
N GLY A 96 6.98 16.62 0.93
CA GLY A 96 8.25 17.22 0.52
C GLY A 96 9.13 16.29 -0.32
N PRO A 97 10.21 15.70 0.27
CA PRO A 97 11.26 15.02 -0.50
C PRO A 97 10.92 13.57 -0.91
N GLY A 98 9.66 13.25 -1.13
CA GLY A 98 9.25 11.94 -1.62
C GLY A 98 9.95 11.55 -2.93
N SER A 99 10.13 10.25 -3.15
CA SER A 99 10.73 9.72 -4.38
C SER A 99 10.02 8.43 -4.79
N GLY A 100 9.79 8.29 -6.09
CA GLY A 100 9.09 7.15 -6.69
C GLY A 100 9.84 6.66 -7.93
N PRO A 101 10.87 5.83 -7.80
CA PRO A 101 11.52 5.20 -8.94
C PRO A 101 10.51 4.43 -9.77
N VAL A 102 10.56 4.61 -11.09
CA VAL A 102 9.75 3.88 -12.06
C VAL A 102 10.60 2.78 -12.66
N MET A 103 10.07 1.57 -12.62
CA MET A 103 10.65 0.37 -13.23
C MET A 103 9.79 -0.04 -14.41
N VAL A 104 10.41 -0.47 -15.48
CA VAL A 104 9.73 -0.88 -16.70
C VAL A 104 10.24 -2.21 -17.23
N ALA A 105 9.38 -2.93 -17.96
CA ALA A 105 9.79 -4.08 -18.74
C ALA A 105 10.82 -3.66 -19.81
N LYS A 106 11.70 -4.59 -20.21
CA LYS A 106 12.86 -4.29 -21.08
C LYS A 106 12.49 -3.60 -22.39
N TYR A 107 11.40 -3.97 -23.00
CA TYR A 107 10.95 -3.38 -24.28
C TYR A 107 10.47 -1.92 -24.16
N LEU A 108 10.24 -1.42 -22.94
CA LEU A 108 9.91 -0.02 -22.66
C LEU A 108 11.12 0.84 -22.27
N GLU A 109 12.33 0.26 -22.21
CA GLU A 109 13.56 0.96 -21.78
C GLU A 109 13.82 2.24 -22.59
N ASN A 110 13.57 2.21 -23.89
CA ASN A 110 13.82 3.34 -24.79
C ASN A 110 12.86 4.53 -24.61
N PHE A 111 11.78 4.35 -23.86
CA PHE A 111 10.79 5.41 -23.59
C PHE A 111 11.02 6.11 -22.26
N LEU A 112 11.91 5.62 -21.41
CA LEU A 112 12.16 6.21 -20.09
C LEU A 112 12.56 7.70 -20.19
N PRO A 113 12.26 8.50 -19.16
CA PRO A 113 12.72 9.88 -19.07
C PRO A 113 14.25 9.98 -19.09
N TYR A 114 14.78 11.15 -19.39
CA TYR A 114 16.23 11.41 -19.26
C TYR A 114 16.51 12.55 -18.29
N PRO A 115 17.74 12.71 -17.76
CA PRO A 115 18.94 11.90 -18.02
C PRO A 115 18.91 10.58 -17.26
N HIS A 116 19.44 9.51 -17.91
CA HIS A 116 19.83 8.28 -17.27
C HIS A 116 21.33 8.18 -17.15
N VAL A 117 21.81 7.35 -16.21
CA VAL A 117 23.21 7.00 -16.08
C VAL A 117 23.40 5.53 -16.48
N LYS A 118 24.29 5.29 -17.42
CA LYS A 118 24.66 3.95 -17.89
C LYS A 118 26.11 3.66 -17.56
N LYS A 119 26.39 2.45 -17.10
CA LYS A 119 27.76 1.99 -16.91
C LYS A 119 28.29 1.41 -18.22
N GLU A 120 29.41 1.97 -18.72
CA GLU A 120 30.15 1.50 -19.89
C GLU A 120 31.57 1.17 -19.47
N GLY A 121 31.89 -0.12 -19.35
CA GLY A 121 33.17 -0.57 -18.77
C GLY A 121 33.30 -0.13 -17.33
N ASN A 122 34.30 0.69 -17.02
CA ASN A 122 34.54 1.25 -15.67
C ASN A 122 34.02 2.69 -15.49
N GLU A 123 33.40 3.26 -16.51
CA GLU A 123 32.89 4.63 -16.48
C GLU A 123 31.38 4.67 -16.38
N TYR A 124 30.87 5.78 -15.81
CA TYR A 124 29.45 6.10 -15.80
C TYR A 124 29.20 7.28 -16.71
N LYS A 125 28.30 7.13 -17.70
CA LYS A 125 27.99 8.17 -18.67
C LYS A 125 26.51 8.51 -18.62
N GLN A 126 26.20 9.78 -18.87
CA GLN A 126 24.81 10.19 -19.09
C GLN A 126 24.32 9.63 -20.42
N TYR A 127 23.08 9.17 -20.37
CA TYR A 127 22.43 8.54 -21.51
C TYR A 127 21.02 9.12 -21.70
N LYS A 128 20.66 9.33 -22.96
CA LYS A 128 19.32 9.73 -23.36
C LYS A 128 18.70 8.60 -24.19
N PRO A 129 17.59 7.98 -23.73
CA PRO A 129 16.89 6.96 -24.51
C PRO A 129 16.41 7.52 -25.85
N GLU A 130 16.35 6.68 -26.88
CA GLU A 130 16.05 7.09 -28.26
C GLU A 130 14.65 7.70 -28.39
N ASN A 131 13.64 7.02 -27.82
CA ASN A 131 12.23 7.42 -27.87
C ASN A 131 11.73 8.02 -26.55
N THR A 132 12.64 8.62 -25.77
CA THR A 132 12.33 9.13 -24.45
C THR A 132 11.11 10.04 -24.41
N VAL A 133 10.29 9.88 -23.36
CA VAL A 133 9.17 10.81 -23.06
C VAL A 133 9.63 12.20 -22.62
N GLY A 134 10.93 12.43 -22.52
CA GLY A 134 11.50 13.73 -22.18
C GLY A 134 12.07 13.80 -20.76
N ARG A 135 12.33 15.03 -20.31
CA ARG A 135 12.80 15.30 -18.95
C ARG A 135 11.59 15.60 -18.06
N LEU A 136 11.40 14.76 -17.04
CA LEU A 136 10.26 14.88 -16.10
C LEU A 136 10.66 15.44 -14.75
N ASN A 137 11.92 15.29 -14.33
CA ASN A 137 12.43 15.76 -13.04
C ASN A 137 13.58 16.76 -13.23
N GLY A 138 13.81 17.55 -12.19
CA GLY A 138 15.03 18.35 -12.09
C GLY A 138 16.21 17.45 -11.74
N PHE A 139 17.37 17.69 -12.32
CA PHE A 139 18.61 16.95 -12.08
C PHE A 139 18.40 15.43 -12.19
N PHE A 140 18.81 14.64 -11.20
CA PHE A 140 18.64 13.16 -11.14
C PHE A 140 17.62 12.72 -10.07
N GLY A 141 16.67 13.59 -9.74
CA GLY A 141 15.70 13.35 -8.66
C GLY A 141 16.27 13.64 -7.27
N SER A 142 15.62 13.15 -6.23
CA SER A 142 15.99 13.39 -4.84
C SER A 142 17.15 12.48 -4.41
N PHE A 143 18.39 12.89 -4.69
CA PHE A 143 19.59 12.07 -4.48
C PHE A 143 19.75 11.59 -3.03
N GLY A 144 19.53 12.48 -2.06
CA GLY A 144 19.62 12.12 -0.63
C GLY A 144 18.65 11.00 -0.23
N ILE A 145 17.46 11.00 -0.81
CA ILE A 145 16.47 9.94 -0.61
C ILE A 145 16.90 8.61 -1.22
N LEU A 146 17.49 8.66 -2.42
CA LEU A 146 18.02 7.46 -3.07
C LEU A 146 19.16 6.83 -2.25
N VAL A 147 20.06 7.64 -1.67
CA VAL A 147 21.14 7.16 -0.79
C VAL A 147 20.57 6.52 0.49
N ARG A 148 19.54 7.12 1.10
CA ARG A 148 18.88 6.54 2.28
C ARG A 148 18.25 5.18 1.96
N ALA A 149 17.47 5.09 0.88
CA ALA A 149 16.90 3.83 0.43
C ALA A 149 17.96 2.77 0.15
N TYR A 150 19.06 3.16 -0.51
CA TYR A 150 20.19 2.26 -0.75
C TYR A 150 20.81 1.74 0.56
N ALA A 151 21.04 2.61 1.53
CA ALA A 151 21.58 2.24 2.83
C ALA A 151 20.63 1.26 3.55
N TYR A 152 19.33 1.53 3.55
CA TYR A 152 18.31 0.65 4.14
C TYR A 152 18.33 -0.74 3.48
N ILE A 153 18.27 -0.81 2.15
CA ILE A 153 18.33 -2.07 1.40
C ILE A 153 19.62 -2.84 1.70
N ARG A 154 20.77 -2.12 1.77
CA ARG A 154 22.06 -2.74 2.04
C ARG A 154 22.19 -3.25 3.49
N SER A 155 21.60 -2.56 4.45
CA SER A 155 21.63 -2.99 5.86
C SER A 155 20.82 -4.28 6.10
N LEU A 156 19.69 -4.43 5.41
CA LEU A 156 18.83 -5.61 5.53
C LEU A 156 19.33 -6.80 4.68
N GLY A 157 19.84 -6.50 3.49
CA GLY A 157 20.20 -7.55 2.54
C GLY A 157 18.97 -8.34 2.05
N LYS A 158 19.23 -9.41 1.29
CA LYS A 158 18.16 -10.21 0.69
C LYS A 158 17.25 -10.89 1.73
N ALA A 159 17.85 -11.43 2.78
CA ALA A 159 17.10 -12.15 3.82
C ALA A 159 16.23 -11.16 4.62
N GLY A 160 16.78 -10.06 5.11
CA GLY A 160 16.05 -9.06 5.87
C GLY A 160 14.92 -8.40 5.08
N LEU A 161 15.10 -8.15 3.77
CA LEU A 161 14.01 -7.63 2.93
C LEU A 161 12.81 -8.58 2.86
N LYS A 162 13.03 -9.90 2.85
CA LYS A 162 11.94 -10.87 2.91
C LYS A 162 11.31 -10.92 4.30
N GLU A 163 12.12 -10.90 5.34
CA GLU A 163 11.69 -10.97 6.74
C GLU A 163 10.78 -9.78 7.12
N ILE A 164 11.08 -8.57 6.67
CA ILE A 164 10.22 -7.41 6.94
C ILE A 164 8.83 -7.57 6.31
N SER A 165 8.73 -8.09 5.08
CA SER A 165 7.44 -8.35 4.44
C SER A 165 6.64 -9.41 5.19
N GLU A 166 7.27 -10.52 5.54
CA GLU A 166 6.63 -11.61 6.30
C GLU A 166 6.17 -11.11 7.67
N SER A 167 6.99 -10.34 8.39
CA SER A 167 6.63 -9.76 9.70
C SER A 167 5.46 -8.79 9.60
N ALA A 168 5.45 -7.90 8.61
CA ALA A 168 4.35 -6.97 8.40
C ALA A 168 3.02 -7.70 8.15
N ILE A 169 3.04 -8.77 7.34
CA ILE A 169 1.86 -9.60 7.06
C ILE A 169 1.37 -10.32 8.31
N ILE A 170 2.28 -10.90 9.09
CA ILE A 170 1.93 -11.58 10.35
C ILE A 170 1.28 -10.60 11.32
N ASN A 171 1.86 -9.41 11.50
CA ASN A 171 1.35 -8.39 12.40
C ASN A 171 -0.05 -7.91 12.00
N ALA A 172 -0.29 -7.65 10.71
CA ALA A 172 -1.59 -7.22 10.22
C ALA A 172 -2.67 -8.29 10.40
N ASN A 173 -2.35 -9.55 10.08
CA ASN A 173 -3.28 -10.67 10.29
C ASN A 173 -3.55 -10.95 11.77
N TYR A 174 -2.55 -10.74 12.63
CA TYR A 174 -2.74 -10.87 14.08
C TYR A 174 -3.75 -9.85 14.60
N ILE A 175 -3.64 -8.59 14.19
CA ILE A 175 -4.62 -7.54 14.53
C ILE A 175 -6.00 -7.90 13.97
N GLN A 176 -6.09 -8.28 12.70
CA GLN A 176 -7.36 -8.67 12.05
C GLN A 176 -8.07 -9.79 12.82
N GLU A 177 -7.35 -10.85 13.16
CA GLU A 177 -7.90 -12.00 13.89
C GLU A 177 -8.40 -11.62 15.29
N LYS A 178 -7.68 -10.73 15.98
CA LYS A 178 -8.05 -10.31 17.32
C LYS A 178 -9.25 -9.35 17.36
N LEU A 179 -9.40 -8.50 16.33
CA LEU A 179 -10.43 -7.48 16.28
C LEU A 179 -11.70 -7.88 15.50
N LYS A 180 -11.75 -9.04 14.87
CA LYS A 180 -12.86 -9.48 14.01
C LYS A 180 -14.23 -9.57 14.67
N ASN A 181 -14.29 -9.66 16.00
CA ASN A 181 -15.53 -9.72 16.75
C ASN A 181 -16.01 -8.32 17.23
N ASP A 182 -15.12 -7.34 17.24
CA ASP A 182 -15.35 -5.99 17.74
C ASP A 182 -15.55 -4.97 16.62
N TYR A 183 -14.99 -5.25 15.43
CA TYR A 183 -15.10 -4.44 14.23
C TYR A 183 -15.48 -5.31 13.04
N LYS A 184 -16.23 -4.74 12.10
CA LYS A 184 -16.60 -5.45 10.89
C LYS A 184 -15.41 -5.59 9.96
N LEU A 185 -15.05 -6.82 9.59
CA LEU A 185 -14.05 -7.08 8.57
C LEU A 185 -14.56 -6.72 7.17
N THR A 186 -13.69 -6.21 6.33
CA THR A 186 -13.98 -5.91 4.91
C THR A 186 -13.85 -7.14 4.01
N SER A 187 -13.09 -8.15 4.45
CA SER A 187 -12.94 -9.45 3.79
C SER A 187 -12.70 -10.53 4.83
N SER A 188 -13.15 -11.75 4.55
CA SER A 188 -12.87 -12.94 5.37
C SER A 188 -11.50 -13.55 5.12
N ARG A 189 -10.77 -13.06 4.10
CA ARG A 189 -9.45 -13.55 3.70
C ARG A 189 -8.35 -13.01 4.60
N TYR A 190 -7.21 -13.69 4.59
CA TYR A 190 -5.97 -13.15 5.15
C TYR A 190 -5.58 -11.87 4.39
N CYS A 191 -5.23 -10.84 5.16
CA CYS A 191 -4.70 -9.62 4.58
C CYS A 191 -3.19 -9.72 4.32
N MET A 192 -2.67 -8.80 3.54
CA MET A 192 -1.24 -8.60 3.37
C MET A 192 -0.69 -7.75 4.53
N HIS A 193 -0.02 -6.65 4.27
CA HIS A 193 0.66 -5.82 5.27
C HIS A 193 -0.28 -4.90 6.08
N GLU A 194 -1.52 -4.73 5.66
CA GLU A 194 -2.52 -3.87 6.28
C GLU A 194 -3.86 -4.58 6.39
N THR A 195 -4.64 -4.25 7.41
CA THR A 195 -6.02 -4.68 7.58
C THR A 195 -6.94 -3.48 7.56
N VAL A 196 -8.03 -3.58 6.81
CA VAL A 196 -9.08 -2.56 6.76
C VAL A 196 -10.28 -3.04 7.53
N LEU A 197 -10.61 -2.34 8.60
CA LEU A 197 -11.77 -2.58 9.43
C LEU A 197 -12.82 -1.51 9.17
N SER A 198 -14.08 -1.83 9.37
CA SER A 198 -15.17 -0.86 9.34
C SER A 198 -15.72 -0.64 10.75
N ALA A 199 -15.80 0.61 11.15
CA ALA A 199 -16.44 1.05 12.39
C ALA A 199 -17.95 1.30 12.22
N SER A 200 -18.57 0.67 11.23
CA SER A 200 -20.02 0.83 10.97
C SER A 200 -20.90 0.40 12.16
N GLN A 201 -20.45 -0.56 12.96
CA GLN A 201 -21.16 -0.97 14.18
C GLN A 201 -21.09 0.12 15.25
N GLN A 202 -19.93 0.73 15.47
CA GLN A 202 -19.74 1.83 16.42
C GLN A 202 -20.49 3.09 16.01
N LYS A 203 -20.68 3.27 14.70
CA LYS A 203 -21.49 4.36 14.15
C LYS A 203 -22.96 4.26 14.55
N GLU A 204 -23.51 3.07 14.72
CA GLU A 204 -24.87 2.86 15.23
C GLU A 204 -25.01 3.40 16.65
N ASP A 205 -23.94 3.38 17.45
CA ASP A 205 -23.86 3.98 18.79
C ASP A 205 -23.47 5.48 18.78
N GLY A 206 -23.35 6.08 17.59
CA GLY A 206 -23.00 7.49 17.38
C GLY A 206 -21.51 7.80 17.30
N VAL A 207 -20.64 6.79 17.33
CA VAL A 207 -19.19 6.93 17.28
C VAL A 207 -18.66 6.69 15.87
N LYS A 208 -18.02 7.67 15.26
CA LYS A 208 -17.46 7.61 13.91
C LYS A 208 -15.98 7.21 13.92
N ALA A 209 -15.46 6.81 12.75
CA ALA A 209 -14.05 6.50 12.58
C ALA A 209 -13.11 7.63 13.05
N ILE A 210 -13.49 8.89 12.83
CA ILE A 210 -12.72 10.06 13.30
C ILE A 210 -12.68 10.14 14.83
N ASP A 211 -13.72 9.75 15.53
CA ASP A 211 -13.78 9.79 16.99
C ASP A 211 -12.90 8.70 17.58
N ILE A 212 -12.93 7.49 16.98
CA ILE A 212 -12.02 6.40 17.33
C ILE A 212 -10.55 6.82 17.13
N ALA A 213 -10.24 7.46 16.01
CA ALA A 213 -8.90 7.94 15.72
C ALA A 213 -8.41 8.97 16.75
N LYS A 214 -9.27 9.91 17.15
CA LYS A 214 -8.96 10.89 18.21
C LYS A 214 -8.77 10.21 19.57
N LYS A 215 -9.59 9.22 19.90
CA LYS A 215 -9.43 8.47 21.15
C LYS A 215 -8.13 7.66 21.16
N LEU A 216 -7.73 7.07 20.03
CA LEU A 216 -6.41 6.42 19.90
C LEU A 216 -5.25 7.37 20.18
N LEU A 217 -5.34 8.64 19.76
CA LEU A 217 -4.32 9.65 20.08
C LEU A 217 -4.23 9.88 21.61
N ASP A 218 -5.35 9.94 22.32
CA ASP A 218 -5.38 10.06 23.79
C ASP A 218 -4.72 8.87 24.50
N GLU A 219 -4.79 7.68 23.88
CA GLU A 219 -4.18 6.45 24.38
C GLU A 219 -2.72 6.28 23.93
N GLY A 220 -2.16 7.29 23.24
CA GLY A 220 -0.76 7.32 22.82
C GLY A 220 -0.45 6.57 21.53
N PHE A 221 -1.46 6.24 20.74
CA PHE A 221 -1.28 5.60 19.44
C PHE A 221 -1.41 6.60 18.29
N HIS A 222 -0.64 6.41 17.24
CA HIS A 222 -0.85 7.11 15.98
C HIS A 222 -2.20 6.69 15.38
N ALA A 223 -3.01 7.65 14.99
CA ALA A 223 -4.31 7.37 14.37
C ALA A 223 -4.13 6.65 13.01
N PRO A 224 -4.91 5.59 12.74
CA PRO A 224 -4.91 4.95 11.43
C PRO A 224 -5.48 5.88 10.34
N THR A 225 -5.26 5.55 9.07
CA THR A 225 -5.94 6.23 7.97
C THR A 225 -7.44 5.95 8.04
N MET A 226 -8.24 7.01 8.04
CA MET A 226 -9.70 6.93 8.12
C MET A 226 -10.36 7.20 6.78
N TYR A 227 -11.59 6.67 6.61
CA TYR A 227 -12.45 6.92 5.44
C TYR A 227 -11.80 6.54 4.11
N PHE A 228 -10.83 5.67 4.13
CA PHE A 228 -10.16 5.13 2.97
C PHE A 228 -9.87 3.63 3.17
N PRO A 229 -10.11 2.78 2.16
CA PRO A 229 -10.65 3.09 0.83
C PRO A 229 -12.14 3.50 0.86
N LEU A 230 -12.54 4.35 -0.10
CA LEU A 230 -13.87 5.00 -0.13
C LEU A 230 -15.05 4.02 -0.22
N ILE A 231 -14.81 2.77 -0.62
CA ILE A 231 -15.83 1.73 -0.72
C ILE A 231 -16.20 1.10 0.63
N VAL A 232 -15.47 1.44 1.69
CA VAL A 232 -15.70 0.92 3.05
C VAL A 232 -16.27 2.03 3.92
N ASP A 233 -17.50 1.83 4.43
CA ASP A 233 -18.10 2.77 5.37
C ASP A 233 -17.34 2.79 6.68
N GLU A 234 -17.05 4.00 7.22
CA GLU A 234 -16.28 4.21 8.46
C GLU A 234 -14.97 3.40 8.47
N ALA A 235 -14.24 3.44 7.38
CA ALA A 235 -12.98 2.69 7.23
C ALA A 235 -11.92 3.14 8.23
N LEU A 236 -11.22 2.15 8.78
CA LEU A 236 -10.00 2.27 9.56
C LEU A 236 -8.95 1.36 8.91
N MET A 237 -7.97 1.95 8.24
CA MET A 237 -6.87 1.22 7.61
C MET A 237 -5.68 1.16 8.56
N ILE A 238 -5.36 -0.02 9.03
CA ILE A 238 -4.34 -0.27 10.05
C ILE A 238 -3.17 -1.01 9.43
N GLU A 239 -2.02 -0.36 9.42
CA GLU A 239 -0.74 -0.91 8.96
C GLU A 239 0.24 -0.94 10.14
N PRO A 240 0.39 -2.11 10.83
CA PRO A 240 1.23 -2.19 12.03
C PRO A 240 2.72 -2.16 11.74
N THR A 241 3.14 -2.31 10.52
CA THR A 241 4.52 -2.44 10.04
C THR A 241 5.32 -3.59 10.68
N GLU A 242 6.51 -3.86 10.17
CA GLU A 242 7.44 -4.86 10.69
C GLU A 242 8.20 -4.38 11.95
N SER A 243 8.22 -3.08 12.18
CA SER A 243 8.97 -2.47 13.28
C SER A 243 8.24 -2.52 14.62
N GLU A 244 6.94 -2.81 14.62
CA GLU A 244 6.18 -2.86 15.85
C GLU A 244 6.43 -4.14 16.65
N SER A 245 6.62 -4.00 17.94
CA SER A 245 6.76 -5.15 18.85
C SER A 245 5.40 -5.80 19.11
N LYS A 246 5.41 -7.10 19.41
CA LYS A 246 4.20 -7.80 19.82
C LYS A 246 3.51 -7.12 21.01
N GLU A 247 4.28 -6.61 21.96
CA GLU A 247 3.75 -5.90 23.12
C GLU A 247 3.00 -4.61 22.71
N THR A 248 3.55 -3.84 21.76
CA THR A 248 2.88 -2.64 21.23
C THR A 248 1.60 -3.01 20.50
N ILE A 249 1.64 -4.08 19.69
CA ILE A 249 0.47 -4.57 18.95
C ILE A 249 -0.62 -5.08 19.92
N ASP A 250 -0.26 -5.82 20.96
CA ASP A 250 -1.21 -6.28 21.98
C ASP A 250 -1.89 -5.08 22.67
N LYS A 251 -1.14 -4.08 23.09
CA LYS A 251 -1.70 -2.83 23.69
C LYS A 251 -2.64 -2.10 22.73
N PHE A 252 -2.28 -2.03 21.44
CA PHE A 252 -3.14 -1.44 20.43
C PHE A 252 -4.47 -2.21 20.30
N ILE A 253 -4.40 -3.54 20.25
CA ILE A 253 -5.57 -4.41 20.20
C ILE A 253 -6.47 -4.22 21.42
N ASP A 254 -5.89 -4.24 22.63
CA ASP A 254 -6.63 -4.02 23.89
C ASP A 254 -7.31 -2.64 23.90
N THR A 255 -6.64 -1.61 23.39
CA THR A 255 -7.20 -0.27 23.25
C THR A 255 -8.35 -0.24 22.25
N MET A 256 -8.23 -0.89 21.10
CA MET A 256 -9.31 -0.97 20.11
C MET A 256 -10.53 -1.71 20.67
N ILE A 257 -10.34 -2.81 21.40
CA ILE A 257 -11.42 -3.53 22.08
C ILE A 257 -12.09 -2.63 23.12
N MET A 258 -11.32 -1.95 23.96
CA MET A 258 -11.82 -1.00 24.96
C MET A 258 -12.67 0.10 24.30
N ILE A 259 -12.21 0.67 23.17
CA ILE A 259 -12.97 1.68 22.42
C ILE A 259 -14.30 1.10 21.90
N SER A 260 -14.29 -0.14 21.40
CA SER A 260 -15.51 -0.81 20.94
C SER A 260 -16.52 -1.06 22.07
N GLU A 261 -16.05 -1.43 23.27
CA GLU A 261 -16.92 -1.58 24.44
C GLU A 261 -17.44 -0.23 24.94
N LEU A 262 -16.57 0.78 24.94
CA LEU A 262 -16.90 2.13 25.35
C LEU A 262 -17.93 2.79 24.43
N SER A 263 -17.90 2.49 23.12
CA SER A 263 -18.90 3.01 22.18
C SER A 263 -20.34 2.64 22.58
N LYS A 264 -20.52 1.47 23.19
CA LYS A 264 -21.83 0.98 23.66
C LYS A 264 -22.21 1.53 25.02
N SER A 265 -21.24 1.69 25.92
CA SER A 265 -21.47 2.04 27.34
C SER A 265 -21.39 3.54 27.62
N ASN A 266 -20.47 4.25 26.98
CA ASN A 266 -20.24 5.69 27.18
C ASN A 266 -19.67 6.35 25.91
N PRO A 267 -20.42 6.43 24.81
CA PRO A 267 -19.90 6.95 23.54
C PRO A 267 -19.38 8.39 23.64
N LYS A 268 -19.89 9.16 24.59
CA LYS A 268 -19.50 10.55 24.79
C LYS A 268 -18.00 10.70 25.10
N GLU A 269 -17.44 9.77 25.85
CA GLU A 269 -15.99 9.79 26.19
C GLU A 269 -15.10 9.64 24.94
N ILE A 270 -15.57 8.93 23.92
CA ILE A 270 -14.85 8.79 22.65
C ILE A 270 -15.04 10.05 21.80
N ILE A 271 -16.27 10.56 21.72
CA ILE A 271 -16.62 11.74 20.91
C ILE A 271 -15.91 13.01 21.41
N ASP A 272 -15.79 13.16 22.73
CA ASP A 272 -15.12 14.31 23.37
C ASP A 272 -13.59 14.25 23.26
N ALA A 273 -13.01 13.11 22.84
CA ALA A 273 -11.56 13.00 22.63
C ALA A 273 -11.10 13.93 21.48
N PRO A 274 -9.82 14.40 21.48
CA PRO A 274 -8.79 14.15 22.48
C PRO A 274 -8.91 15.08 23.69
N VAL A 275 -8.67 14.56 24.87
CA VAL A 275 -8.67 15.33 26.13
C VAL A 275 -7.34 15.24 26.90
N ASN A 276 -6.50 14.25 26.58
CA ASN A 276 -5.25 13.94 27.27
C ASN A 276 -3.99 14.20 26.40
N LEU A 277 -4.13 14.85 25.27
CA LEU A 277 -2.96 15.21 24.44
C LEU A 277 -2.12 16.27 25.17
N PRO A 278 -0.75 16.16 25.13
CA PRO A 278 0.14 17.14 25.73
C PRO A 278 0.10 18.50 25.05
#